data_6a8c2c3d661e557fbe6e37f2c39ffa2b
#
_entry.id   6a8c2c3d661e557fbe6e37f2c39ffa2b
#
_cell.length_a   1.000
_cell.length_b   1.000
_cell.length_c   1.000
_cell.angle_alpha   90.00
_cell.angle_beta   90.00
_cell.angle_gamma   90.00
#
_symmetry.space_group_name_H-M   'P 1'
#
loop_
_entity.id
_entity.type
_entity.pdbx_description
1 polymer ?
#
loop_
_entity_poly.entity_id
_entity_poly.type
_entity_poly.pdbx_seq_one_letter_code
_entity_poly.pdbx_strand_id
1 'polypeptide(L)'
;NELVAIARILERVIPAEMDGETCVREMRAAGDSNWKQVQWQGFYFEMIARRELNKQIGGTRQRLFNTDFDYVRNFVWDMKAHSSENERGQATNECILNDARATEKAIEDSGLGFIILTGKPLYDMEFTRWHKAFRGGGTDEPGRKLKKSFTPEALEIFFVKDRTELESAVSSGALKILSQGKNSNGKPR
;
A
#
# COMPACT_ATOMS: atom_id res chain seq x y z
N ASN A 1 19.92 0.35 13.18
CA ASN A 1 19.04 -0.61 12.56
C ASN A 1 18.08 0.13 11.61
N GLU A 2 18.00 -0.30 10.34
CA GLU A 2 17.20 0.35 9.28
C GLU A 2 15.71 0.39 9.62
N LEU A 3 15.15 -0.69 10.16
CA LEU A 3 13.75 -0.76 10.60
C LEU A 3 13.41 0.38 11.59
N VAL A 4 14.26 0.59 12.59
CA VAL A 4 14.06 1.67 13.59
C VAL A 4 14.14 3.06 12.95
N ALA A 5 15.03 3.24 11.98
CA ALA A 5 15.14 4.51 11.26
C ALA A 5 13.89 4.77 10.42
N ILE A 6 13.39 3.76 9.70
CA ILE A 6 12.15 3.83 8.93
C ILE A 6 10.97 4.18 9.84
N ALA A 7 10.79 3.46 10.96
CA ALA A 7 9.70 3.72 11.90
C ALA A 7 9.70 5.17 12.38
N ARG A 8 10.84 5.67 12.86
CA ARG A 8 10.96 7.05 13.37
C ARG A 8 10.67 8.12 12.32
N ILE A 9 11.04 7.87 11.06
CA ILE A 9 10.75 8.80 9.97
C ILE A 9 9.26 8.79 9.67
N LEU A 10 8.67 7.63 9.51
CA LEU A 10 7.27 7.50 9.10
C LEU A 10 6.30 7.98 10.18
N GLU A 11 6.56 7.74 11.46
CA GLU A 11 5.77 8.28 12.56
C GLU A 11 5.64 9.81 12.56
N ARG A 12 6.62 10.52 11.97
CA ARG A 12 6.61 11.99 11.87
C ARG A 12 5.96 12.51 10.58
N VAL A 13 5.90 11.68 9.56
CA VAL A 13 5.51 12.07 8.19
C VAL A 13 4.06 11.73 7.90
N ILE A 14 3.57 10.64 8.50
CA ILE A 14 2.18 10.21 8.32
C ILE A 14 1.28 11.26 8.95
N PRO A 15 0.39 11.91 8.17
CA PRO A 15 -0.53 12.90 8.69
C PRO A 15 -1.60 12.24 9.57
N ALA A 16 -2.19 13.00 10.49
CA ALA A 16 -3.27 12.51 11.34
C ALA A 16 -4.53 12.13 10.54
N GLU A 17 -4.73 12.75 9.40
CA GLU A 17 -5.79 12.43 8.44
C GLU A 17 -5.29 12.68 7.02
N MET A 18 -5.67 11.81 6.09
CA MET A 18 -5.45 11.95 4.65
C MET A 18 -6.78 12.33 4.00
N ASP A 19 -6.94 13.58 3.58
CA ASP A 19 -8.08 14.04 2.79
C ASP A 19 -7.86 13.70 1.31
N GLY A 20 -8.82 13.02 0.69
CA GLY A 20 -8.65 12.47 -0.64
C GLY A 20 -8.45 13.52 -1.74
N GLU A 21 -9.18 14.64 -1.66
CA GLU A 21 -9.00 15.71 -2.66
C GLU A 21 -7.60 16.33 -2.57
N THR A 22 -7.17 16.63 -1.36
CA THR A 22 -5.84 17.18 -1.08
C THR A 22 -4.76 16.21 -1.55
N CYS A 23 -4.82 14.96 -1.11
CA CYS A 23 -3.82 13.94 -1.45
C CYS A 23 -3.72 13.68 -2.97
N VAL A 24 -4.85 13.57 -3.66
CA VAL A 24 -4.91 13.36 -5.11
C VAL A 24 -4.33 14.56 -5.86
N ARG A 25 -4.61 15.80 -5.42
CA ARG A 25 -4.04 17.01 -6.01
C ARG A 25 -2.52 17.10 -5.78
N GLU A 26 -2.05 16.75 -4.59
CA GLU A 26 -0.61 16.72 -4.27
C GLU A 26 0.13 15.68 -5.12
N MET A 27 -0.40 14.45 -5.26
CA MET A 27 0.19 13.44 -6.15
C MET A 27 0.28 13.95 -7.58
N ARG A 28 -0.80 14.57 -8.09
CA ARG A 28 -0.81 15.14 -9.45
C ARG A 28 0.24 16.24 -9.60
N ALA A 29 0.34 17.15 -8.64
CA ALA A 29 1.34 18.23 -8.65
C ALA A 29 2.76 17.72 -8.57
N ALA A 30 3.00 16.60 -7.86
CA ALA A 30 4.28 15.90 -7.78
C ALA A 30 4.61 15.09 -9.05
N GLY A 31 3.72 15.03 -10.05
CA GLY A 31 3.91 14.24 -11.27
C GLY A 31 3.71 12.72 -11.07
N ASP A 32 3.17 12.29 -9.95
CA ASP A 32 2.87 10.87 -9.70
C ASP A 32 1.62 10.46 -10.48
N SER A 33 1.77 9.58 -11.47
CA SER A 33 0.66 9.12 -12.34
C SER A 33 -0.44 8.36 -11.59
N ASN A 34 -0.15 7.86 -10.39
CA ASN A 34 -1.08 7.10 -9.56
C ASN A 34 -2.20 7.95 -8.95
N TRP A 35 -2.15 9.29 -9.08
CA TRP A 35 -3.25 10.16 -8.67
C TRP A 35 -4.60 9.78 -9.30
N LYS A 36 -4.59 9.07 -10.43
CA LYS A 36 -5.78 8.56 -11.13
C LYS A 36 -6.39 7.32 -10.50
N GLN A 37 -5.67 6.64 -9.61
CA GLN A 37 -6.08 5.38 -9.04
C GLN A 37 -7.16 5.55 -7.97
N VAL A 38 -8.11 4.62 -7.93
CA VAL A 38 -9.19 4.63 -6.92
C VAL A 38 -8.70 4.27 -5.52
N GLN A 39 -7.54 3.62 -5.44
CA GLN A 39 -6.84 3.27 -4.19
C GLN A 39 -5.80 4.35 -3.81
N TRP A 40 -6.15 5.62 -4.03
CA TRP A 40 -5.27 6.78 -3.87
C TRP A 40 -4.51 6.80 -2.53
N GLN A 41 -5.13 6.33 -1.43
CA GLN A 41 -4.52 6.35 -0.10
C GLN A 41 -3.24 5.51 -0.02
N GLY A 42 -3.18 4.36 -0.69
CA GLY A 42 -1.97 3.54 -0.78
C GLY A 42 -0.85 4.27 -1.53
N PHE A 43 -1.15 4.76 -2.71
CA PHE A 43 -0.18 5.48 -3.54
C PHE A 43 0.28 6.80 -2.92
N TYR A 44 -0.61 7.50 -2.22
CA TYR A 44 -0.21 8.70 -1.48
C TYR A 44 0.73 8.35 -0.33
N PHE A 45 0.41 7.31 0.45
CA PHE A 45 1.29 6.82 1.51
C PHE A 45 2.67 6.43 0.97
N GLU A 46 2.74 5.64 -0.09
CA GLU A 46 3.99 5.28 -0.77
C GLU A 46 4.79 6.53 -1.21
N MET A 47 4.11 7.52 -1.80
CA MET A 47 4.75 8.75 -2.28
C MET A 47 5.39 9.53 -1.13
N ILE A 48 4.64 9.82 -0.06
CA ILE A 48 5.16 10.60 1.07
C ILE A 48 6.25 9.85 1.84
N ALA A 49 6.02 8.56 2.09
CA ALA A 49 6.98 7.70 2.79
C ALA A 49 8.31 7.62 2.03
N ARG A 50 8.26 7.26 0.75
CA ARG A 50 9.46 7.16 -0.09
C ARG A 50 10.20 8.50 -0.21
N ARG A 51 9.47 9.60 -0.38
CA ARG A 51 10.08 10.94 -0.46
C ARG A 51 10.90 11.25 0.79
N GLU A 52 10.34 11.02 1.96
CA GLU A 52 11.01 11.34 3.22
C GLU A 52 12.10 10.33 3.58
N LEU A 53 11.91 9.05 3.30
CA LEU A 53 12.95 8.04 3.47
C LEU A 53 14.16 8.35 2.58
N ASN A 54 13.95 8.62 1.29
CA ASN A 54 15.03 8.98 0.36
C ASN A 54 15.76 10.24 0.80
N LYS A 55 15.06 11.25 1.29
CA LYS A 55 15.62 12.50 1.78
C LYS A 55 16.50 12.31 3.02
N GLN A 56 16.08 11.47 3.97
CA GLN A 56 16.72 11.36 5.27
C GLN A 56 17.77 10.25 5.34
N ILE A 57 17.57 9.13 4.64
CA ILE A 57 18.44 7.96 4.72
C ILE A 57 18.85 7.39 3.36
N GLY A 58 18.38 7.96 2.26
CA GLY A 58 18.64 7.47 0.90
C GLY A 58 17.85 6.20 0.58
N GLY A 59 17.90 5.75 -0.65
CA GLY A 59 17.23 4.53 -1.13
C GLY A 59 16.84 4.61 -2.59
N THR A 60 16.29 3.50 -3.10
CA THR A 60 15.84 3.34 -4.49
C THR A 60 14.54 2.55 -4.55
N ARG A 61 14.14 2.12 -5.75
CA ARG A 61 13.09 1.13 -6.02
C ARG A 61 13.69 -0.13 -6.63
N GLN A 62 13.03 -1.23 -6.46
CA GLN A 62 13.39 -2.50 -7.11
C GLN A 62 12.16 -3.14 -7.73
N ARG A 63 12.34 -3.74 -8.91
CA ARG A 63 11.33 -4.54 -9.57
C ARG A 63 11.79 -5.99 -9.65
N LEU A 64 10.93 -6.91 -9.22
CA LEU A 64 11.09 -8.34 -9.39
C LEU A 64 9.86 -8.90 -10.11
N PHE A 65 10.06 -9.54 -11.26
CA PHE A 65 8.99 -10.00 -12.14
C PHE A 65 8.01 -8.87 -12.50
N ASN A 66 6.75 -8.98 -12.07
CA ASN A 66 5.70 -7.98 -12.28
C ASN A 66 5.41 -7.13 -11.04
N THR A 67 6.20 -7.30 -9.97
CA THR A 67 6.04 -6.59 -8.70
C THR A 67 7.10 -5.51 -8.56
N ASP A 68 6.66 -4.29 -8.30
CA ASP A 68 7.52 -3.17 -7.93
C ASP A 68 7.53 -3.09 -6.40
N PHE A 69 8.71 -3.24 -5.79
CA PHE A 69 8.91 -2.97 -4.37
C PHE A 69 9.20 -1.48 -4.16
N ASP A 70 8.61 -0.92 -3.12
CA ASP A 70 8.47 0.52 -2.99
C ASP A 70 9.74 1.23 -2.51
N TYR A 71 10.54 0.55 -1.72
CA TYR A 71 11.75 1.12 -1.16
C TYR A 71 12.85 0.08 -0.97
N VAL A 72 14.06 0.43 -1.34
CA VAL A 72 15.25 -0.42 -1.18
C VAL A 72 16.42 0.41 -0.71
N ARG A 73 17.07 -0.03 0.35
CA ARG A 73 18.35 0.50 0.83
C ARG A 73 19.29 -0.64 1.19
N ASN A 74 19.36 -1.07 2.45
CA ASN A 74 20.07 -2.29 2.82
C ASN A 74 19.17 -3.53 2.64
N PHE A 75 17.85 -3.33 2.72
CA PHE A 75 16.82 -4.35 2.55
C PHE A 75 15.73 -3.85 1.61
N VAL A 76 14.97 -4.80 1.10
CA VAL A 76 13.78 -4.53 0.26
C VAL A 76 12.57 -4.35 1.16
N TRP A 77 11.76 -3.32 0.90
CA TRP A 77 10.56 -2.97 1.65
C TRP A 77 9.38 -2.76 0.71
N ASP A 78 8.26 -3.31 1.09
CA ASP A 78 6.98 -3.12 0.43
C ASP A 78 6.03 -2.34 1.34
N MET A 79 5.30 -1.37 0.78
CA MET A 79 4.42 -0.48 1.52
C MET A 79 2.97 -0.77 1.18
N LYS A 80 2.12 -0.83 2.18
CA LYS A 80 0.69 -1.05 2.00
C LYS A 80 -0.12 -0.11 2.87
N ALA A 81 -1.23 0.41 2.32
CA ALA A 81 -2.27 1.04 3.14
C ALA A 81 -3.48 0.11 3.20
N HIS A 82 -3.80 -0.33 4.39
CA HIS A 82 -4.90 -1.25 4.68
C HIS A 82 -6.06 -0.51 5.35
N SER A 83 -7.28 -0.73 4.87
CA SER A 83 -8.47 -0.13 5.50
C SER A 83 -8.99 -1.03 6.59
N SER A 84 -9.16 -0.52 7.80
CA SER A 84 -9.70 -1.28 8.94
C SER A 84 -11.18 -1.66 8.76
N GLU A 85 -11.89 -0.96 7.87
CA GLU A 85 -13.31 -1.22 7.55
C GLU A 85 -13.55 -1.17 6.04
N ASN A 86 -14.57 -1.91 5.58
CA ASN A 86 -15.09 -1.77 4.22
C ASN A 86 -16.20 -0.69 4.15
N GLU A 87 -16.77 -0.47 2.95
CA GLU A 87 -17.85 0.52 2.71
C GLU A 87 -19.11 0.29 3.58
N ARG A 88 -19.30 -0.92 4.09
CA ARG A 88 -20.44 -1.29 4.95
C ARG A 88 -20.14 -1.18 6.44
N GLY A 89 -18.96 -0.66 6.82
CA GLY A 89 -18.49 -0.57 8.21
C GLY A 89 -18.11 -1.93 8.82
N GLN A 90 -17.88 -2.94 8.01
CA GLN A 90 -17.43 -4.25 8.49
C GLN A 90 -15.91 -4.27 8.57
N ALA A 91 -15.38 -4.76 9.70
CA ALA A 91 -13.94 -4.87 9.91
C ALA A 91 -13.27 -5.74 8.83
N THR A 92 -12.09 -5.31 8.41
CA THR A 92 -11.22 -6.02 7.49
C THR A 92 -9.90 -6.31 8.19
N ASN A 93 -9.66 -7.59 8.51
CA ASN A 93 -8.53 -8.00 9.34
C ASN A 93 -7.34 -8.55 8.54
N GLU A 94 -7.49 -8.68 7.22
CA GLU A 94 -6.47 -9.27 6.36
C GLU A 94 -5.99 -8.23 5.34
N CYS A 95 -4.68 -7.93 5.36
CA CYS A 95 -4.02 -7.12 4.35
C CYS A 95 -3.48 -8.03 3.24
N ILE A 96 -3.85 -7.75 1.99
CA ILE A 96 -3.28 -8.44 0.84
C ILE A 96 -1.91 -7.83 0.54
N LEU A 97 -0.88 -8.65 0.63
CA LEU A 97 0.49 -8.27 0.30
C LEU A 97 0.72 -8.37 -1.22
N ASN A 98 1.83 -8.88 -1.65
CA ASN A 98 2.19 -8.97 -3.06
C ASN A 98 1.98 -10.38 -3.65
N ASP A 99 2.33 -10.51 -4.93
CA ASP A 99 2.45 -11.78 -5.61
C ASP A 99 3.37 -12.72 -4.82
N ALA A 100 2.90 -13.96 -4.55
CA ALA A 100 3.61 -14.92 -3.73
C ALA A 100 5.01 -15.22 -4.28
N ARG A 101 5.13 -15.40 -5.61
CA ARG A 101 6.41 -15.72 -6.26
C ARG A 101 7.44 -14.58 -6.11
N ALA A 102 7.00 -13.33 -6.27
CA ALA A 102 7.88 -12.18 -6.09
C ALA A 102 8.29 -12.02 -4.63
N THR A 103 7.36 -12.25 -3.70
CA THR A 103 7.59 -12.23 -2.26
C THR A 103 8.60 -13.30 -1.83
N GLU A 104 8.39 -14.56 -2.23
CA GLU A 104 9.31 -15.67 -1.95
C GLU A 104 10.70 -15.37 -2.48
N LYS A 105 10.80 -14.92 -3.72
CA LYS A 105 12.09 -14.59 -4.36
C LYS A 105 12.82 -13.45 -3.65
N ALA A 106 12.12 -12.39 -3.25
CA ALA A 106 12.71 -11.27 -2.51
C ALA A 106 13.23 -11.72 -1.14
N ILE A 107 12.47 -12.58 -0.44
CA ILE A 107 12.87 -13.14 0.85
C ILE A 107 14.11 -14.03 0.70
N GLU A 108 14.15 -14.90 -0.31
CA GLU A 108 15.31 -15.76 -0.58
C GLU A 108 16.59 -14.96 -0.91
N ASP A 109 16.47 -13.88 -1.66
CA ASP A 109 17.61 -13.08 -2.11
C ASP A 109 18.20 -12.21 -0.98
N SER A 110 17.35 -11.59 -0.15
CA SER A 110 17.83 -10.56 0.80
C SER A 110 16.93 -10.36 2.03
N GLY A 111 15.86 -11.11 2.15
CA GLY A 111 14.77 -10.80 3.07
C GLY A 111 13.87 -9.69 2.54
N LEU A 112 12.66 -9.60 3.06
CA LEU A 112 11.64 -8.64 2.68
C LEU A 112 10.97 -8.03 3.90
N GLY A 113 10.95 -6.71 3.96
CA GLY A 113 10.20 -5.95 4.95
C GLY A 113 8.85 -5.49 4.43
N PHE A 114 7.91 -5.38 5.34
CA PHE A 114 6.59 -4.83 5.08
C PHE A 114 6.33 -3.64 5.98
N ILE A 115 5.78 -2.58 5.41
CA ILE A 115 5.36 -1.36 6.09
C ILE A 115 3.87 -1.21 5.83
N ILE A 116 3.04 -1.51 6.81
CA ILE A 116 1.58 -1.52 6.69
C ILE A 116 1.00 -0.36 7.49
N LEU A 117 0.36 0.56 6.80
CA LEU A 117 -0.42 1.63 7.40
C LEU A 117 -1.88 1.21 7.44
N THR A 118 -2.39 0.84 8.60
CA THR A 118 -3.81 0.56 8.81
C THR A 118 -4.52 1.83 9.19
N GLY A 119 -5.72 2.04 8.64
CA GLY A 119 -6.50 3.22 8.97
C GLY A 119 -7.97 3.09 8.61
N LYS A 120 -8.77 3.98 9.21
CA LYS A 120 -10.21 4.05 9.04
C LYS A 120 -10.59 4.88 7.82
N PRO A 121 -11.28 4.31 6.83
CA PRO A 121 -11.74 5.03 5.66
C PRO A 121 -13.10 5.70 5.91
N LEU A 122 -13.32 6.86 5.30
CA LEU A 122 -14.64 7.45 5.12
C LEU A 122 -15.01 7.35 3.63
N TYR A 123 -16.10 6.67 3.32
CA TYR A 123 -16.58 6.50 1.94
C TYR A 123 -17.62 7.55 1.59
N ASP A 124 -17.49 8.16 0.40
CA ASP A 124 -18.35 9.25 -0.03
C ASP A 124 -18.62 9.24 -1.54
N MET A 125 -19.87 9.51 -1.93
CA MET A 125 -20.26 9.51 -3.34
C MET A 125 -19.92 10.82 -4.05
N GLU A 126 -19.94 11.94 -3.35
CA GLU A 126 -19.57 13.24 -3.93
C GLU A 126 -18.08 13.27 -4.27
N PHE A 127 -17.25 12.74 -3.35
CA PHE A 127 -15.83 12.53 -3.63
C PHE A 127 -15.63 11.60 -4.84
N THR A 128 -16.43 10.55 -4.97
CA THR A 128 -16.34 9.62 -6.11
C THR A 128 -16.62 10.34 -7.43
N ARG A 129 -17.68 11.17 -7.48
CA ARG A 129 -18.01 11.98 -8.67
C ARG A 129 -16.90 12.98 -8.97
N TRP A 130 -16.40 13.68 -7.95
CA TRP A 130 -15.29 14.60 -8.07
C TRP A 130 -14.04 13.92 -8.64
N HIS A 131 -13.60 12.80 -8.05
CA HIS A 131 -12.41 12.08 -8.50
C HIS A 131 -12.55 11.57 -9.94
N LYS A 132 -13.74 11.06 -10.30
CA LYS A 132 -14.04 10.66 -11.67
C LYS A 132 -13.91 11.83 -12.66
N ALA A 133 -14.52 12.96 -12.36
CA ALA A 133 -14.42 14.16 -13.17
C ALA A 133 -12.99 14.71 -13.25
N PHE A 134 -12.29 14.76 -12.11
CA PHE A 134 -10.93 15.28 -12.02
C PHE A 134 -9.91 14.50 -12.87
N ARG A 135 -10.12 13.21 -13.06
CA ARG A 135 -9.29 12.37 -13.95
C ARG A 135 -9.77 12.32 -15.41
N GLY A 136 -10.76 13.13 -15.78
CA GLY A 136 -11.29 13.17 -17.14
C GLY A 136 -12.28 12.04 -17.48
N GLY A 137 -12.89 11.42 -16.47
CA GLY A 137 -13.95 10.42 -16.66
C GLY A 137 -15.28 11.02 -17.07
N GLY A 138 -16.14 10.22 -17.74
CA GLY A 138 -17.47 10.62 -18.17
C GLY A 138 -18.45 10.91 -17.04
N THR A 139 -19.65 11.37 -17.38
CA THR A 139 -20.70 11.82 -16.45
C THR A 139 -21.58 10.70 -15.87
N ASP A 140 -21.36 9.43 -16.30
CA ASP A 140 -22.15 8.32 -15.77
C ASP A 140 -22.00 8.18 -14.25
N GLU A 141 -23.10 7.82 -13.58
CA GLU A 141 -23.07 7.63 -12.12
C GLU A 141 -22.08 6.51 -11.71
N PRO A 142 -21.25 6.76 -10.70
CA PRO A 142 -20.33 5.75 -10.18
C PRO A 142 -21.11 4.60 -9.51
N GLY A 143 -20.69 3.36 -9.74
CA GLY A 143 -21.32 2.17 -9.16
C GLY A 143 -20.97 1.90 -7.69
N ARG A 144 -19.99 2.63 -7.11
CA ARG A 144 -19.53 2.47 -5.72
C ARG A 144 -18.93 3.75 -5.18
N LYS A 145 -18.96 3.90 -3.86
CA LYS A 145 -18.28 4.99 -3.17
C LYS A 145 -16.78 4.74 -3.10
N LEU A 146 -16.00 5.78 -3.30
CA LEU A 146 -14.57 5.79 -3.01
C LEU A 146 -14.32 6.36 -1.62
N LYS A 147 -13.12 6.12 -1.11
CA LYS A 147 -12.66 6.67 0.15
C LYS A 147 -12.40 8.17 -0.02
N LYS A 148 -13.18 9.00 0.68
CA LYS A 148 -13.01 10.44 0.74
C LYS A 148 -11.87 10.84 1.65
N SER A 149 -11.73 10.16 2.79
CA SER A 149 -10.62 10.32 3.68
C SER A 149 -10.14 8.99 4.25
N PHE A 150 -8.95 9.01 4.84
CA PHE A 150 -8.34 7.87 5.49
C PHE A 150 -7.62 8.38 6.74
N THR A 151 -8.09 7.93 7.92
CA THR A 151 -7.51 8.29 9.22
C THR A 151 -6.57 7.18 9.67
N PRO A 152 -5.24 7.39 9.68
CA PRO A 152 -4.29 6.42 10.19
C PRO A 152 -4.57 5.99 11.63
N GLU A 153 -4.56 4.69 11.89
CA GLU A 153 -4.80 4.09 13.22
C GLU A 153 -3.58 3.34 13.74
N ALA A 154 -2.83 2.66 12.85
CA ALA A 154 -1.65 1.91 13.22
C ALA A 154 -0.62 1.90 12.09
N LEU A 155 0.66 1.90 12.46
CA LEU A 155 1.79 1.65 11.58
C LEU A 155 2.50 0.39 12.05
N GLU A 156 2.47 -0.65 11.24
CA GLU A 156 3.12 -1.93 11.52
C GLU A 156 4.30 -2.11 10.57
N ILE A 157 5.45 -2.43 11.14
CA ILE A 157 6.68 -2.65 10.36
C ILE A 157 7.29 -3.97 10.82
N PHE A 158 7.41 -4.91 9.90
CA PHE A 158 8.02 -6.20 10.18
C PHE A 158 8.92 -6.64 9.02
N PHE A 159 9.80 -7.58 9.30
CA PHE A 159 10.79 -8.07 8.34
C PHE A 159 10.82 -9.59 8.37
N VAL A 160 10.72 -10.21 7.21
CA VAL A 160 10.88 -11.66 7.01
C VAL A 160 12.28 -11.87 6.43
N LYS A 161 13.14 -12.45 7.26
CA LYS A 161 14.57 -12.54 6.97
C LYS A 161 14.91 -13.57 5.91
N ASP A 162 14.27 -14.74 6.01
CA ASP A 162 14.59 -15.89 5.19
C ASP A 162 13.38 -16.84 5.03
N ARG A 163 13.59 -17.89 4.27
CA ARG A 163 12.57 -18.91 4.01
C ARG A 163 12.06 -19.59 5.27
N THR A 164 12.92 -19.80 6.26
CA THR A 164 12.53 -20.45 7.53
C THR A 164 11.53 -19.60 8.30
N GLU A 165 11.74 -18.28 8.36
CA GLU A 165 10.79 -17.36 8.96
C GLU A 165 9.49 -17.28 8.17
N LEU A 166 9.54 -17.29 6.84
CA LEU A 166 8.36 -17.32 5.99
C LEU A 166 7.52 -18.58 6.23
N GLU A 167 8.15 -19.76 6.25
CA GLU A 167 7.49 -21.03 6.53
C GLU A 167 6.88 -21.06 7.94
N SER A 168 7.57 -20.51 8.93
CA SER A 168 7.08 -20.35 10.30
C SER A 168 5.86 -19.41 10.34
N ALA A 169 5.90 -18.28 9.65
CA ALA A 169 4.79 -17.34 9.59
C ALA A 169 3.56 -17.94 8.90
N VAL A 170 3.76 -18.74 7.87
CA VAL A 170 2.67 -19.47 7.19
C VAL A 170 2.11 -20.58 8.09
N SER A 171 2.96 -21.34 8.76
CA SER A 171 2.55 -22.44 9.64
C SER A 171 1.79 -21.94 10.87
N SER A 172 2.15 -20.77 11.40
CA SER A 172 1.45 -20.13 12.53
C SER A 172 0.15 -19.41 12.11
N GLY A 173 -0.09 -19.27 10.81
CA GLY A 173 -1.24 -18.51 10.28
C GLY A 173 -1.08 -17.00 10.30
N ALA A 174 0.09 -16.48 10.65
CA ALA A 174 0.40 -15.03 10.56
C ALA A 174 0.42 -14.56 9.11
N LEU A 175 0.89 -15.39 8.20
CA LEU A 175 0.78 -15.20 6.75
C LEU A 175 -0.05 -16.31 6.13
N LYS A 176 -0.80 -15.97 5.07
CA LYS A 176 -1.58 -16.93 4.30
C LYS A 176 -1.24 -16.81 2.82
N ILE A 177 -0.99 -17.94 2.18
CA ILE A 177 -0.87 -17.99 0.73
C ILE A 177 -2.27 -18.14 0.16
N LEU A 178 -2.75 -17.09 -0.49
CA LEU A 178 -4.06 -17.11 -1.15
C LEU A 178 -3.91 -17.78 -2.53
N SER A 179 -4.87 -18.64 -2.86
CA SER A 179 -4.97 -19.14 -4.23
C SER A 179 -5.24 -17.97 -5.16
N GLN A 180 -4.36 -17.76 -6.13
CA GLN A 180 -4.57 -16.71 -7.13
C GLN A 180 -5.86 -16.97 -7.90
N GLY A 181 -6.77 -16.00 -7.84
CA GLY A 181 -7.98 -16.04 -8.66
C GLY A 181 -7.62 -16.11 -10.14
N LYS A 182 -8.39 -16.87 -10.92
CA LYS A 182 -8.22 -16.93 -12.38
C LYS A 182 -8.90 -15.71 -13.01
N ASN A 183 -8.28 -15.14 -14.05
CA ASN A 183 -8.94 -14.16 -14.90
C ASN A 183 -10.03 -14.84 -15.78
N SER A 184 -10.80 -14.04 -16.53
CA SER A 184 -11.85 -14.57 -17.44
C SER A 184 -11.36 -15.60 -18.45
N ASN A 185 -10.07 -15.65 -18.73
CA ASN A 185 -9.43 -16.61 -19.65
C ASN A 185 -8.82 -17.82 -18.92
N GLY A 186 -9.13 -18.02 -17.64
CA GLY A 186 -8.66 -19.16 -16.84
C GLY A 186 -7.19 -19.11 -16.45
N LYS A 187 -6.45 -18.03 -16.77
CA LYS A 187 -5.07 -17.84 -16.34
C LYS A 187 -5.00 -17.25 -14.95
N PRO A 188 -4.01 -17.60 -14.11
CA PRO A 188 -3.77 -16.94 -12.82
C PRO A 188 -3.68 -15.42 -13.00
N ARG A 189 -4.25 -14.68 -12.07
CA ARG A 189 -4.16 -13.22 -12.02
C ARG A 189 -2.78 -12.82 -11.58
#